data_b2014424a8a6f40eed05967c55e59a0f
#
_entry.id   b2014424a8a6f40eed05967c55e59a0f
#
_cell.length_a   1.000
_cell.length_b   1.000
_cell.length_c   1.000
_cell.angle_alpha   90.00
_cell.angle_beta   90.00
_cell.angle_gamma   90.00
#
_symmetry.space_group_name_H-M   'P 1'
#
loop_
_entity.id
_entity.type
_entity.pdbx_description
1 polymer ?
#
loop_
_entity_poly.entity_id
_entity_poly.type
_entity_poly.pdbx_seq_one_letter_code
_entity_poly.pdbx_strand_id
1 'polypeptide(L)'
;MRIISLTKETTQTIMEDLLKRSPNNYSQYEDTVNEIIENVKKNKDAAVFDYTLRFDKFALNADNIVVTREEIEEAYSQLEPGLVEVIRKSAENIRVFHEKQLRNSWFDAKDDGTILGMKITPINRAGVYVPGGKAAYPSSVLMNVIPAKVAGVPQIVMTTPPSADGKVNPGTLVAADIAGGDVIYKVGGAQAIAALAYGTESIPKVDKITGPGNIFVALAKKAVYGYVSIDSIAGPSEILVLADETANPRYVAADLLSQAEHDELASAILITTSQKLAEEVSAQVDAFTEVLSRKEIIQKSLDNYGYILVADSMEMAIDTANEIASEHLEILTKNPFDTMTRIKNAGAIFLGEYSSEPLGDYFAGPNHILPTNGTAKFFSPVNVDDFLKKSSIISYSREALEKIHSDIERFAVSEGLTAHANSIAVRFE
;
A
#
# COMPACT_ATOMS: atom_id res chain seq x y z
N MET A 1 -15.80 -23.36 7.16
CA MET A 1 -14.31 -23.16 7.20
C MET A 1 -13.61 -24.33 7.89
N ARG A 2 -12.30 -24.54 7.65
CA ARG A 2 -11.50 -25.60 8.27
C ARG A 2 -11.11 -25.22 9.70
N ILE A 3 -11.56 -26.00 10.72
CA ILE A 3 -11.14 -25.83 12.11
C ILE A 3 -9.96 -26.75 12.37
N ILE A 4 -8.84 -26.20 12.80
CA ILE A 4 -7.56 -26.90 12.95
C ILE A 4 -6.94 -26.51 14.30
N SER A 5 -6.39 -27.49 15.03
CA SER A 5 -5.58 -27.19 16.21
C SER A 5 -4.28 -26.48 15.80
N LEU A 6 -3.98 -25.37 16.45
CA LEU A 6 -2.77 -24.60 16.20
C LEU A 6 -1.57 -25.33 16.81
N THR A 7 -0.59 -25.66 15.98
CA THR A 7 0.69 -26.25 16.36
C THR A 7 1.78 -25.58 15.53
N LYS A 8 3.05 -25.83 15.86
CA LYS A 8 4.17 -25.33 15.03
C LYS A 8 4.11 -25.87 13.59
N GLU A 9 3.69 -27.12 13.42
CA GLU A 9 3.57 -27.76 12.11
C GLU A 9 2.44 -27.15 11.28
N THR A 10 1.26 -26.94 11.89
CA THR A 10 0.13 -26.30 11.19
C THR A 10 0.44 -24.85 10.85
N THR A 11 1.14 -24.10 11.71
CA THR A 11 1.61 -22.74 11.40
C THR A 11 2.52 -22.73 10.18
N GLN A 12 3.50 -23.63 10.11
CA GLN A 12 4.41 -23.71 8.97
C GLN A 12 3.65 -24.03 7.68
N THR A 13 2.74 -25.00 7.70
CA THR A 13 1.91 -25.36 6.54
C THR A 13 1.09 -24.17 6.03
N ILE A 14 0.47 -23.42 6.95
CA ILE A 14 -0.32 -22.22 6.59
C ILE A 14 0.58 -21.15 5.99
N MET A 15 1.75 -20.89 6.57
CA MET A 15 2.71 -19.94 6.02
C MET A 15 3.15 -20.33 4.60
N GLU A 16 3.41 -21.59 4.35
CA GLU A 16 3.74 -22.09 3.01
C GLU A 16 2.57 -21.90 2.02
N ASP A 17 1.33 -22.15 2.45
CA ASP A 17 0.13 -21.94 1.63
C ASP A 17 -0.09 -20.45 1.31
N LEU A 18 0.08 -19.57 2.30
CA LEU A 18 -0.03 -18.13 2.10
C LEU A 18 1.04 -17.59 1.15
N LEU A 19 2.27 -18.09 1.23
CA LEU A 19 3.35 -17.70 0.33
C LEU A 19 3.13 -18.10 -1.13
N LYS A 20 2.34 -19.16 -1.41
CA LYS A 20 1.98 -19.55 -2.78
C LYS A 20 1.25 -18.46 -3.54
N ARG A 21 0.55 -17.55 -2.84
CA ARG A 21 -0.18 -16.41 -3.41
C ARG A 21 0.72 -15.21 -3.72
N SER A 22 1.98 -15.24 -3.31
CA SER A 22 2.90 -14.12 -3.51
C SER A 22 3.11 -13.84 -4.99
N PRO A 23 3.10 -12.56 -5.41
CA PRO A 23 3.46 -12.16 -6.77
C PRO A 23 4.83 -12.69 -7.23
N ASN A 24 5.72 -13.01 -6.31
CA ASN A 24 7.03 -13.60 -6.61
C ASN A 24 6.95 -15.01 -7.24
N ASN A 25 5.81 -15.69 -7.13
CA ASN A 25 5.59 -17.03 -7.68
C ASN A 25 4.95 -17.03 -9.08
N TYR A 26 4.70 -15.85 -9.67
CA TYR A 26 4.07 -15.70 -10.98
C TYR A 26 5.06 -15.37 -12.09
N SER A 27 6.22 -16.05 -12.11
CA SER A 27 7.28 -15.89 -13.13
C SER A 27 6.77 -16.04 -14.56
N GLN A 28 5.71 -16.80 -14.79
CA GLN A 28 5.08 -17.00 -16.10
C GLN A 28 4.57 -15.69 -16.75
N TYR A 29 4.32 -14.64 -15.97
CA TYR A 29 3.88 -13.33 -16.47
C TYR A 29 5.03 -12.31 -16.57
N GLU A 30 6.21 -12.59 -16.00
CA GLU A 30 7.34 -11.66 -15.96
C GLU A 30 7.84 -11.32 -17.36
N ASP A 31 7.92 -12.30 -18.27
CA ASP A 31 8.35 -12.07 -19.66
C ASP A 31 7.42 -11.11 -20.40
N THR A 32 6.10 -11.31 -20.26
CA THR A 32 5.10 -10.41 -20.86
C THR A 32 5.20 -8.98 -20.28
N VAL A 33 5.38 -8.86 -18.97
CA VAL A 33 5.53 -7.55 -18.31
C VAL A 33 6.80 -6.85 -18.77
N ASN A 34 7.92 -7.57 -18.85
CA ASN A 34 9.20 -7.04 -19.32
C ASN A 34 9.13 -6.59 -20.78
N GLU A 35 8.44 -7.37 -21.65
CA GLU A 35 8.19 -6.96 -23.04
C GLU A 35 7.43 -5.64 -23.10
N ILE A 36 6.34 -5.49 -22.32
CA ILE A 36 5.56 -4.26 -22.27
C ILE A 36 6.43 -3.08 -21.81
N ILE A 37 7.22 -3.26 -20.76
CA ILE A 37 8.11 -2.21 -20.21
C ILE A 37 9.13 -1.78 -21.25
N GLU A 38 9.84 -2.71 -21.91
CA GLU A 38 10.84 -2.39 -22.92
C GLU A 38 10.22 -1.73 -24.16
N ASN A 39 9.00 -2.14 -24.54
CA ASN A 39 8.28 -1.52 -25.64
C ASN A 39 7.90 -0.06 -25.31
N VAL A 40 7.39 0.21 -24.10
CA VAL A 40 7.06 1.59 -23.65
C VAL A 40 8.32 2.44 -23.53
N LYS A 41 9.43 1.90 -23.03
CA LYS A 41 10.72 2.63 -23.00
C LYS A 41 11.16 3.08 -24.38
N LYS A 42 11.01 2.20 -25.38
CA LYS A 42 11.47 2.44 -26.77
C LYS A 42 10.50 3.29 -27.57
N ASN A 43 9.22 2.97 -27.53
CA ASN A 43 8.20 3.51 -28.44
C ASN A 43 7.23 4.50 -27.75
N LYS A 44 7.43 4.76 -26.44
CA LYS A 44 6.75 5.83 -25.68
C LYS A 44 5.22 5.81 -25.85
N ASP A 45 4.60 6.96 -26.19
CA ASP A 45 3.15 7.10 -26.35
C ASP A 45 2.58 6.11 -27.35
N ALA A 46 3.28 5.82 -28.44
CA ALA A 46 2.81 4.85 -29.43
C ALA A 46 2.60 3.45 -28.83
N ALA A 47 3.48 3.01 -27.96
CA ALA A 47 3.31 1.73 -27.24
C ALA A 47 2.15 1.80 -26.23
N VAL A 48 2.02 2.90 -25.49
CA VAL A 48 0.93 3.10 -24.52
C VAL A 48 -0.43 3.06 -25.22
N PHE A 49 -0.56 3.72 -26.36
CA PHE A 49 -1.80 3.78 -27.14
C PHE A 49 -2.16 2.41 -27.73
N ASP A 50 -1.17 1.68 -28.27
CA ASP A 50 -1.38 0.31 -28.79
C ASP A 50 -1.85 -0.64 -27.69
N TYR A 51 -1.19 -0.66 -26.53
CA TYR A 51 -1.60 -1.51 -25.41
C TYR A 51 -2.97 -1.15 -24.85
N THR A 52 -3.32 0.13 -24.76
CA THR A 52 -4.65 0.56 -24.31
C THR A 52 -5.72 0.11 -25.30
N LEU A 53 -5.48 0.22 -26.61
CA LEU A 53 -6.39 -0.31 -27.63
C LEU A 53 -6.57 -1.82 -27.50
N ARG A 54 -5.47 -2.55 -27.27
CA ARG A 54 -5.48 -4.02 -27.16
C ARG A 54 -6.19 -4.53 -25.91
N PHE A 55 -5.95 -3.89 -24.75
CA PHE A 55 -6.41 -4.38 -23.46
C PHE A 55 -7.72 -3.73 -23.02
N ASP A 56 -7.83 -2.41 -23.15
CA ASP A 56 -9.00 -1.63 -22.71
C ASP A 56 -10.02 -1.35 -23.84
N LYS A 57 -9.67 -1.73 -25.10
CA LYS A 57 -10.53 -1.57 -26.29
C LYS A 57 -10.86 -0.13 -26.62
N PHE A 58 -10.04 0.83 -26.19
CA PHE A 58 -10.21 2.25 -26.46
C PHE A 58 -9.01 2.82 -27.23
N ALA A 59 -9.28 3.57 -28.30
CA ALA A 59 -8.27 4.20 -29.13
C ALA A 59 -7.79 5.51 -28.49
N LEU A 60 -6.69 5.44 -27.74
CA LEU A 60 -6.01 6.61 -27.19
C LEU A 60 -5.18 7.35 -28.23
N ASN A 61 -5.06 8.65 -28.04
CA ASN A 61 -4.11 9.54 -28.70
C ASN A 61 -3.72 10.69 -27.78
N ALA A 62 -2.86 11.60 -28.23
CA ALA A 62 -2.38 12.73 -27.43
C ALA A 62 -3.49 13.71 -27.02
N ASP A 63 -4.59 13.80 -27.77
CA ASP A 63 -5.68 14.74 -27.53
C ASP A 63 -6.68 14.22 -26.49
N ASN A 64 -6.81 12.89 -26.34
CA ASN A 64 -7.82 12.26 -25.48
C ASN A 64 -7.27 11.45 -24.31
N ILE A 65 -5.96 11.39 -24.13
CA ILE A 65 -5.31 10.63 -23.04
C ILE A 65 -5.56 11.27 -21.66
N VAL A 66 -5.71 12.58 -21.58
CA VAL A 66 -5.94 13.32 -20.32
C VAL A 66 -7.44 13.44 -20.08
N VAL A 67 -7.85 13.21 -18.82
CA VAL A 67 -9.22 13.52 -18.38
C VAL A 67 -9.41 15.04 -18.36
N THR A 68 -10.47 15.52 -18.99
CA THR A 68 -10.76 16.96 -19.07
C THR A 68 -11.56 17.45 -17.86
N ARG A 69 -11.65 18.76 -17.68
CA ARG A 69 -12.48 19.37 -16.62
C ARG A 69 -13.96 19.07 -16.82
N GLU A 70 -14.41 19.06 -18.07
CA GLU A 70 -15.78 18.73 -18.44
C GLU A 70 -16.15 17.30 -18.07
N GLU A 71 -15.24 16.33 -18.25
CA GLU A 71 -15.46 14.95 -17.83
C GLU A 71 -15.59 14.83 -16.29
N ILE A 72 -14.84 15.64 -15.54
CA ILE A 72 -14.97 15.68 -14.07
C ILE A 72 -16.31 16.28 -13.67
N GLU A 73 -16.75 17.37 -14.32
CA GLU A 73 -18.05 18.00 -14.05
C GLU A 73 -19.21 17.07 -14.43
N GLU A 74 -19.11 16.35 -15.56
CA GLU A 74 -20.05 15.28 -15.91
C GLU A 74 -20.11 14.21 -14.82
N ALA A 75 -18.96 13.78 -14.30
CA ALA A 75 -18.87 12.76 -13.24
C ALA A 75 -19.61 13.20 -11.96
N TYR A 76 -19.48 14.45 -11.54
CA TYR A 76 -20.27 14.99 -10.42
C TYR A 76 -21.77 14.92 -10.66
N SER A 77 -22.23 15.15 -11.88
CA SER A 77 -23.66 15.10 -12.23
C SER A 77 -24.23 13.67 -12.24
N GLN A 78 -23.36 12.67 -12.40
CA GLN A 78 -23.76 11.23 -12.45
C GLN A 78 -23.81 10.57 -11.07
N LEU A 79 -23.17 11.16 -10.06
CA LEU A 79 -23.19 10.60 -8.71
C LEU A 79 -24.37 11.11 -7.90
N GLU A 80 -24.88 10.27 -7.05
CA GLU A 80 -25.86 10.65 -6.03
C GLU A 80 -25.21 11.67 -5.08
N PRO A 81 -25.88 12.83 -4.82
CA PRO A 81 -25.28 13.90 -4.03
C PRO A 81 -24.85 13.48 -2.61
N GLY A 82 -25.57 12.56 -1.96
CA GLY A 82 -25.21 12.02 -0.66
C GLY A 82 -23.90 11.25 -0.71
N LEU A 83 -23.61 10.52 -1.80
CA LEU A 83 -22.35 9.81 -1.97
C LEU A 83 -21.16 10.78 -2.11
N VAL A 84 -21.33 11.89 -2.85
CA VAL A 84 -20.28 12.91 -2.95
C VAL A 84 -19.94 13.47 -1.57
N GLU A 85 -20.95 13.71 -0.74
CA GLU A 85 -20.73 14.19 0.63
C GLU A 85 -20.03 13.16 1.51
N VAL A 86 -20.34 11.86 1.36
CA VAL A 86 -19.64 10.76 2.03
C VAL A 86 -18.17 10.72 1.62
N ILE A 87 -17.87 10.85 0.32
CA ILE A 87 -16.48 10.90 -0.19
C ILE A 87 -15.73 12.11 0.42
N ARG A 88 -16.36 13.29 0.53
CA ARG A 88 -15.75 14.47 1.17
C ARG A 88 -15.42 14.24 2.64
N LYS A 89 -16.33 13.63 3.39
CA LYS A 89 -16.11 13.31 4.81
C LYS A 89 -14.98 12.29 5.00
N SER A 90 -14.97 11.25 4.18
CA SER A 90 -13.86 10.28 4.16
C SER A 90 -12.53 10.96 3.84
N ALA A 91 -12.49 11.81 2.81
CA ALA A 91 -11.29 12.55 2.44
C ALA A 91 -10.77 13.43 3.60
N GLU A 92 -11.65 14.07 4.34
CA GLU A 92 -11.26 14.89 5.49
C GLU A 92 -10.71 14.05 6.64
N ASN A 93 -11.33 12.92 6.96
CA ASN A 93 -10.81 12.00 7.97
C ASN A 93 -9.40 11.49 7.62
N ILE A 94 -9.18 11.14 6.35
CA ILE A 94 -7.88 10.71 5.83
C ILE A 94 -6.86 11.84 5.95
N ARG A 95 -7.22 13.08 5.59
CA ARG A 95 -6.36 14.26 5.69
C ARG A 95 -5.93 14.51 7.13
N VAL A 96 -6.90 14.60 8.05
CA VAL A 96 -6.64 14.85 9.48
C VAL A 96 -5.73 13.79 10.09
N PHE A 97 -5.89 12.53 9.70
CA PHE A 97 -5.01 11.46 10.17
C PHE A 97 -3.58 11.64 9.65
N HIS A 98 -3.42 11.87 8.35
CA HIS A 98 -2.09 11.97 7.72
C HIS A 98 -1.35 13.26 8.07
N GLU A 99 -2.04 14.36 8.37
CA GLU A 99 -1.40 15.59 8.87
C GLU A 99 -0.60 15.38 10.16
N LYS A 100 -1.00 14.41 11.00
CA LYS A 100 -0.25 14.05 12.21
C LYS A 100 1.08 13.34 11.92
N GLN A 101 1.30 12.89 10.70
CA GLN A 101 2.52 12.21 10.27
C GLN A 101 3.58 13.19 9.73
N LEU A 102 3.24 14.47 9.57
CA LEU A 102 4.17 15.48 9.07
C LEU A 102 5.40 15.60 9.98
N ARG A 103 6.55 15.72 9.35
CA ARG A 103 7.84 15.91 10.02
C ARG A 103 8.50 17.19 9.55
N ASN A 104 9.17 17.88 10.48
CA ASN A 104 9.93 19.08 10.19
C ASN A 104 11.42 18.80 10.01
N SER A 105 12.09 19.58 9.15
CA SER A 105 13.56 19.67 9.13
C SER A 105 14.06 20.16 10.50
N TRP A 106 15.23 19.71 10.91
CA TRP A 106 15.83 20.10 12.17
C TRP A 106 17.34 20.30 12.07
N PHE A 107 17.88 21.12 12.97
CA PHE A 107 19.30 21.41 13.13
C PHE A 107 19.67 21.30 14.58
N ASP A 108 20.82 20.70 14.86
CA ASP A 108 21.50 20.67 16.14
C ASP A 108 22.80 21.45 15.99
N ALA A 109 22.88 22.60 16.65
CA ALA A 109 24.04 23.50 16.61
C ALA A 109 24.81 23.42 17.93
N LYS A 110 26.13 23.18 17.84
CA LYS A 110 27.04 23.13 18.97
C LYS A 110 27.82 24.43 19.13
N ASP A 111 28.33 24.67 20.33
CA ASP A 111 29.08 25.89 20.69
C ASP A 111 30.36 26.04 19.85
N ASP A 112 30.93 24.95 19.33
CA ASP A 112 32.12 24.94 18.49
C ASP A 112 31.87 25.27 17.00
N GLY A 113 30.62 25.65 16.65
CA GLY A 113 30.23 25.96 15.29
C GLY A 113 29.88 24.74 14.43
N THR A 114 29.82 23.52 15.01
CA THR A 114 29.32 22.35 14.35
C THR A 114 27.78 22.42 14.25
N ILE A 115 27.23 22.19 13.04
CA ILE A 115 25.79 22.07 12.80
C ILE A 115 25.53 20.72 12.11
N LEU A 116 24.77 19.88 12.76
CA LEU A 116 24.24 18.65 12.17
C LEU A 116 22.74 18.77 12.05
N GLY A 117 22.16 18.19 11.00
CA GLY A 117 20.73 18.29 10.81
C GLY A 117 20.17 17.35 9.78
N MET A 118 18.88 17.42 9.61
CA MET A 118 18.15 16.69 8.59
C MET A 118 17.20 17.63 7.85
N LYS A 119 17.39 17.73 6.54
CA LYS A 119 16.46 18.42 5.65
C LYS A 119 15.43 17.44 5.16
N ILE A 120 14.14 17.73 5.42
CA ILE A 120 12.99 16.94 4.96
C ILE A 120 12.30 17.71 3.85
N THR A 121 12.14 17.08 2.69
CA THR A 121 11.52 17.68 1.51
C THR A 121 10.64 16.66 0.81
N PRO A 122 9.49 17.08 0.23
CA PRO A 122 8.71 16.19 -0.62
C PRO A 122 9.50 15.75 -1.85
N ILE A 123 9.09 14.61 -2.44
CA ILE A 123 9.46 14.26 -3.81
C ILE A 123 8.83 15.26 -4.78
N ASN A 124 9.36 15.36 -6.01
CA ASN A 124 8.85 16.34 -6.96
C ASN A 124 7.55 15.90 -7.63
N ARG A 125 7.39 14.59 -7.86
CA ARG A 125 6.21 14.05 -8.55
C ARG A 125 5.85 12.66 -8.06
N ALA A 126 4.60 12.47 -7.65
CA ALA A 126 4.04 11.18 -7.31
C ALA A 126 3.17 10.65 -8.45
N GLY A 127 3.30 9.36 -8.77
CA GLY A 127 2.41 8.62 -9.64
C GLY A 127 1.44 7.79 -8.81
N VAL A 128 0.15 7.91 -9.07
CA VAL A 128 -0.90 7.14 -8.41
C VAL A 128 -1.56 6.23 -9.44
N TYR A 129 -1.46 4.93 -9.24
CA TYR A 129 -2.18 3.96 -10.05
C TYR A 129 -3.50 3.59 -9.38
N VAL A 130 -4.59 3.73 -10.11
CA VAL A 130 -5.94 3.32 -9.66
C VAL A 130 -6.47 2.26 -10.63
N PRO A 131 -6.81 1.06 -10.14
CA PRO A 131 -7.34 0.03 -11.03
C PRO A 131 -8.71 0.43 -11.56
N GLY A 132 -9.00 -0.01 -12.77
CA GLY A 132 -10.32 0.04 -13.37
C GLY A 132 -10.98 -1.34 -13.37
N GLY A 133 -12.12 -1.48 -14.02
CA GLY A 133 -12.82 -2.74 -14.23
C GLY A 133 -14.20 -2.77 -13.57
N LYS A 134 -14.63 -3.95 -13.05
CA LYS A 134 -15.99 -4.16 -12.53
C LYS A 134 -16.31 -3.36 -11.26
N ALA A 135 -15.31 -2.96 -10.49
CA ALA A 135 -15.48 -2.16 -9.27
C ALA A 135 -14.78 -0.81 -9.42
N ALA A 136 -15.42 0.25 -8.93
CA ALA A 136 -14.80 1.55 -8.73
C ALA A 136 -14.11 1.56 -7.36
N TYR A 137 -12.96 2.22 -7.29
CA TYR A 137 -12.19 2.34 -6.03
C TYR A 137 -11.94 3.81 -5.67
N PRO A 138 -12.98 4.63 -5.43
CA PRO A 138 -12.80 6.02 -5.00
C PRO A 138 -12.00 6.13 -3.69
N SER A 139 -12.15 5.17 -2.78
CA SER A 139 -11.35 5.10 -1.55
C SER A 139 -9.85 4.97 -1.83
N SER A 140 -9.45 4.11 -2.77
CA SER A 140 -8.03 3.97 -3.14
C SER A 140 -7.46 5.24 -3.77
N VAL A 141 -8.28 6.05 -4.44
CA VAL A 141 -7.85 7.39 -4.90
C VAL A 141 -7.52 8.27 -3.71
N LEU A 142 -8.44 8.38 -2.74
CA LEU A 142 -8.24 9.20 -1.54
C LEU A 142 -7.00 8.78 -0.77
N MET A 143 -6.82 7.46 -0.56
CA MET A 143 -5.73 6.86 0.22
C MET A 143 -4.35 7.04 -0.43
N ASN A 144 -4.26 7.26 -1.75
CA ASN A 144 -3.00 7.54 -2.43
C ASN A 144 -2.73 9.05 -2.56
N VAL A 145 -3.75 9.81 -2.98
CA VAL A 145 -3.57 11.22 -3.34
C VAL A 145 -3.43 12.10 -2.09
N ILE A 146 -4.25 11.88 -1.05
CA ILE A 146 -4.26 12.74 0.14
C ILE A 146 -2.93 12.72 0.89
N PRO A 147 -2.29 11.58 1.23
CA PRO A 147 -0.99 11.59 1.90
C PRO A 147 0.10 12.26 1.06
N ALA A 148 0.07 12.13 -0.28
CA ALA A 148 0.97 12.84 -1.16
C ALA A 148 0.75 14.37 -1.12
N LYS A 149 -0.52 14.83 -1.09
CA LYS A 149 -0.85 16.26 -0.91
C LYS A 149 -0.41 16.78 0.45
N VAL A 150 -0.67 16.04 1.52
CA VAL A 150 -0.24 16.38 2.88
C VAL A 150 1.28 16.48 2.96
N ALA A 151 2.01 15.59 2.31
CA ALA A 151 3.48 15.66 2.21
C ALA A 151 3.97 16.90 1.46
N GLY A 152 3.11 17.60 0.71
CA GLY A 152 3.47 18.77 -0.09
C GLY A 152 4.08 18.42 -1.45
N VAL A 153 3.77 17.25 -2.03
CA VAL A 153 4.20 16.88 -3.39
C VAL A 153 3.67 17.88 -4.41
N PRO A 154 4.53 18.55 -5.19
CA PRO A 154 4.12 19.60 -6.12
C PRO A 154 3.22 19.13 -7.26
N GLN A 155 3.38 17.87 -7.70
CA GLN A 155 2.58 17.30 -8.79
C GLN A 155 2.21 15.85 -8.52
N ILE A 156 0.91 15.54 -8.56
CA ILE A 156 0.37 14.20 -8.41
C ILE A 156 -0.30 13.79 -9.71
N VAL A 157 0.28 12.77 -10.34
CA VAL A 157 -0.13 12.20 -11.63
C VAL A 157 -0.89 10.90 -11.35
N MET A 158 -2.17 10.86 -11.72
CA MET A 158 -2.96 9.64 -11.59
C MET A 158 -3.08 8.92 -12.93
N THR A 159 -3.01 7.61 -12.95
CA THR A 159 -3.35 6.76 -14.10
C THR A 159 -4.44 5.77 -13.72
N THR A 160 -5.43 5.61 -14.60
CA THR A 160 -6.53 4.65 -14.45
C THR A 160 -7.00 4.22 -15.84
N PRO A 161 -7.31 2.95 -16.09
CA PRO A 161 -7.76 2.52 -17.41
C PRO A 161 -9.13 3.13 -17.75
N PRO A 162 -9.34 3.49 -19.02
CA PRO A 162 -10.66 3.86 -19.50
C PRO A 162 -11.52 2.62 -19.73
N SER A 163 -12.82 2.80 -19.75
CA SER A 163 -13.76 1.83 -20.33
C SER A 163 -13.68 1.86 -21.86
N ALA A 164 -14.32 0.90 -22.53
CA ALA A 164 -14.29 0.79 -24.00
C ALA A 164 -14.91 2.01 -24.73
N ASP A 165 -15.71 2.81 -24.04
CA ASP A 165 -16.25 4.09 -24.52
C ASP A 165 -15.33 5.30 -24.23
N GLY A 166 -14.17 5.06 -23.62
CA GLY A 166 -13.19 6.07 -23.28
C GLY A 166 -13.47 6.83 -21.97
N LYS A 167 -14.52 6.45 -21.25
CA LYS A 167 -14.87 7.08 -19.97
C LYS A 167 -14.14 6.43 -18.81
N VAL A 168 -13.89 7.23 -17.78
CA VAL A 168 -13.40 6.78 -16.47
C VAL A 168 -14.57 6.76 -15.50
N ASN A 169 -14.54 5.84 -14.54
CA ASN A 169 -15.61 5.74 -13.54
C ASN A 169 -15.85 7.09 -12.82
N PRO A 170 -17.10 7.56 -12.73
CA PRO A 170 -17.42 8.85 -12.12
C PRO A 170 -16.95 8.98 -10.66
N GLY A 171 -17.08 7.91 -9.85
CA GLY A 171 -16.62 7.93 -8.46
C GLY A 171 -15.11 8.12 -8.35
N THR A 172 -14.34 7.52 -9.25
CA THR A 172 -12.88 7.70 -9.34
C THR A 172 -12.51 9.14 -9.67
N LEU A 173 -13.19 9.76 -10.65
CA LEU A 173 -12.93 11.15 -11.04
C LEU A 173 -13.28 12.15 -9.92
N VAL A 174 -14.45 11.99 -9.31
CA VAL A 174 -14.88 12.83 -8.19
C VAL A 174 -13.95 12.71 -6.99
N ALA A 175 -13.51 11.49 -6.65
CA ALA A 175 -12.56 11.28 -5.58
C ALA A 175 -11.20 11.94 -5.89
N ALA A 176 -10.72 11.87 -7.14
CA ALA A 176 -9.46 12.50 -7.54
C ALA A 176 -9.52 14.03 -7.45
N ASP A 177 -10.63 14.64 -7.86
CA ASP A 177 -10.84 16.09 -7.74
C ASP A 177 -10.92 16.52 -6.26
N ILE A 178 -11.70 15.80 -5.44
CA ILE A 178 -11.80 16.07 -3.99
C ILE A 178 -10.46 15.91 -3.28
N ALA A 179 -9.67 14.89 -3.62
CA ALA A 179 -8.36 14.64 -3.03
C ALA A 179 -7.30 15.65 -3.49
N GLY A 180 -7.52 16.32 -4.63
CA GLY A 180 -6.61 17.30 -5.21
C GLY A 180 -5.55 16.69 -6.12
N GLY A 181 -5.87 15.64 -6.88
CA GLY A 181 -5.03 15.12 -7.97
C GLY A 181 -4.84 16.17 -9.07
N ASP A 182 -3.62 16.30 -9.58
CA ASP A 182 -3.31 17.41 -10.50
C ASP A 182 -3.62 17.05 -11.96
N VAL A 183 -3.40 15.80 -12.37
CA VAL A 183 -3.69 15.32 -13.73
C VAL A 183 -4.04 13.83 -13.71
N ILE A 184 -5.00 13.44 -14.54
CA ILE A 184 -5.48 12.07 -14.66
C ILE A 184 -5.30 11.60 -16.09
N TYR A 185 -4.58 10.49 -16.29
CA TYR A 185 -4.37 9.86 -17.57
C TYR A 185 -5.20 8.58 -17.71
N LYS A 186 -5.84 8.40 -18.84
CA LYS A 186 -6.70 7.24 -19.17
C LYS A 186 -5.87 6.04 -19.63
N VAL A 187 -4.98 5.56 -18.75
CA VAL A 187 -4.07 4.45 -19.05
C VAL A 187 -4.03 3.48 -17.88
N GLY A 188 -4.21 2.19 -18.14
CA GLY A 188 -4.14 1.12 -17.16
C GLY A 188 -2.96 0.18 -17.37
N GLY A 189 -2.92 -0.90 -16.57
CA GLY A 189 -2.01 -2.03 -16.77
C GLY A 189 -0.52 -1.75 -16.58
N ALA A 190 0.31 -2.70 -17.01
CA ALA A 190 1.77 -2.61 -16.92
C ALA A 190 2.33 -1.44 -17.75
N GLN A 191 1.68 -1.07 -18.87
CA GLN A 191 2.07 0.06 -19.69
C GLN A 191 1.93 1.41 -18.96
N ALA A 192 0.94 1.56 -18.06
CA ALA A 192 0.79 2.74 -17.22
C ALA A 192 1.96 2.87 -16.24
N ILE A 193 2.33 1.76 -15.60
CA ILE A 193 3.48 1.71 -14.67
C ILE A 193 4.78 2.05 -15.41
N ALA A 194 4.99 1.49 -16.59
CA ALA A 194 6.16 1.78 -17.43
C ALA A 194 6.20 3.27 -17.84
N ALA A 195 5.05 3.84 -18.25
CA ALA A 195 4.95 5.25 -18.63
C ALA A 195 5.26 6.17 -17.43
N LEU A 196 4.72 5.88 -16.24
CA LEU A 196 5.06 6.63 -15.03
C LEU A 196 6.54 6.52 -14.64
N ALA A 197 7.14 5.34 -14.81
CA ALA A 197 8.53 5.09 -14.42
C ALA A 197 9.55 5.76 -15.36
N TYR A 198 9.30 5.75 -16.67
CA TYR A 198 10.28 6.20 -17.67
C TYR A 198 9.90 7.50 -18.38
N GLY A 199 8.67 7.93 -18.25
CA GLY A 199 8.11 9.06 -18.99
C GLY A 199 7.87 8.75 -20.47
N THR A 200 6.85 9.39 -21.04
CA THR A 200 6.55 9.40 -22.48
C THR A 200 6.38 10.85 -22.95
N GLU A 201 5.93 11.08 -24.17
CA GLU A 201 5.64 12.43 -24.65
C GLU A 201 4.48 13.07 -23.87
N SER A 202 3.43 12.27 -23.55
CA SER A 202 2.24 12.75 -22.83
C SER A 202 2.34 12.59 -21.31
N ILE A 203 2.92 11.49 -20.81
CA ILE A 203 2.96 11.14 -19.40
C ILE A 203 4.34 11.46 -18.82
N PRO A 204 4.44 12.38 -17.83
CA PRO A 204 5.72 12.73 -17.24
C PRO A 204 6.24 11.59 -16.34
N LYS A 205 7.58 11.42 -16.31
CA LYS A 205 8.23 10.54 -15.34
C LYS A 205 7.94 11.01 -13.91
N VAL A 206 7.69 10.05 -13.00
CA VAL A 206 7.47 10.29 -11.57
C VAL A 206 8.63 9.78 -10.71
N ASP A 207 8.68 10.20 -9.44
CA ASP A 207 9.70 9.78 -8.49
C ASP A 207 9.26 8.56 -7.67
N LYS A 208 7.95 8.39 -7.47
CA LYS A 208 7.34 7.26 -6.76
C LYS A 208 6.00 6.88 -7.39
N ILE A 209 5.73 5.57 -7.46
CA ILE A 209 4.45 5.01 -7.90
C ILE A 209 3.78 4.32 -6.71
N THR A 210 2.54 4.69 -6.40
CA THR A 210 1.72 4.07 -5.36
C THR A 210 0.41 3.57 -5.95
N GLY A 211 -0.24 2.67 -5.26
CA GLY A 211 -1.56 2.16 -5.59
C GLY A 211 -1.61 0.66 -5.88
N PRO A 212 -2.75 0.03 -5.57
CA PRO A 212 -2.98 -1.39 -5.81
C PRO A 212 -3.21 -1.66 -7.30
N GLY A 213 -3.02 -2.90 -7.71
CA GLY A 213 -3.30 -3.34 -9.07
C GLY A 213 -3.28 -4.86 -9.19
N ASN A 214 -3.66 -5.36 -10.37
CA ASN A 214 -3.60 -6.79 -10.65
C ASN A 214 -2.14 -7.27 -10.75
N ILE A 215 -1.96 -8.57 -10.97
CA ILE A 215 -0.65 -9.21 -11.02
C ILE A 215 0.32 -8.55 -12.03
N PHE A 216 -0.17 -8.08 -13.19
CA PHE A 216 0.67 -7.41 -14.19
C PHE A 216 1.18 -6.05 -13.68
N VAL A 217 0.34 -5.31 -12.95
CA VAL A 217 0.72 -4.05 -12.30
C VAL A 217 1.72 -4.29 -11.17
N ALA A 218 1.50 -5.29 -10.32
CA ALA A 218 2.40 -5.66 -9.24
C ALA A 218 3.79 -6.06 -9.76
N LEU A 219 3.84 -6.90 -10.80
CA LEU A 219 5.09 -7.30 -11.46
C LEU A 219 5.76 -6.12 -12.18
N ALA A 220 4.99 -5.23 -12.81
CA ALA A 220 5.55 -4.02 -13.43
C ALA A 220 6.16 -3.08 -12.39
N LYS A 221 5.50 -2.86 -11.25
CA LYS A 221 6.07 -2.09 -10.12
C LYS A 221 7.37 -2.71 -9.62
N LYS A 222 7.41 -4.04 -9.45
CA LYS A 222 8.62 -4.79 -9.09
C LYS A 222 9.75 -4.55 -10.09
N ALA A 223 9.45 -4.64 -11.39
CA ALA A 223 10.45 -4.52 -12.45
C ALA A 223 11.03 -3.11 -12.62
N VAL A 224 10.25 -2.06 -12.31
CA VAL A 224 10.72 -0.66 -12.41
C VAL A 224 11.35 -0.13 -11.11
N TYR A 225 11.29 -0.89 -10.01
CA TYR A 225 11.90 -0.48 -8.74
C TYR A 225 13.40 -0.26 -8.90
N GLY A 226 13.88 0.88 -8.39
CA GLY A 226 15.26 1.36 -8.58
C GLY A 226 15.39 2.44 -9.65
N TYR A 227 14.52 2.45 -10.68
CA TYR A 227 14.35 3.59 -11.59
C TYR A 227 13.33 4.61 -11.07
N VAL A 228 12.35 4.12 -10.33
CA VAL A 228 11.34 4.84 -9.59
C VAL A 228 11.13 4.13 -8.25
N SER A 229 10.75 4.85 -7.20
CA SER A 229 10.32 4.22 -5.95
C SER A 229 8.89 3.67 -6.10
N ILE A 230 8.55 2.67 -5.28
CA ILE A 230 7.18 2.14 -5.19
C ILE A 230 6.73 2.11 -3.72
N ASP A 231 5.42 1.93 -3.47
CA ASP A 231 4.87 1.65 -2.14
C ASP A 231 5.28 0.23 -1.68
N SER A 232 4.65 -0.79 -2.24
CA SER A 232 4.94 -2.20 -1.96
C SER A 232 4.60 -3.06 -3.17
N ILE A 233 4.97 -4.34 -3.12
CA ILE A 233 4.52 -5.36 -4.08
C ILE A 233 3.30 -6.03 -3.43
N ALA A 234 2.11 -5.52 -3.73
CA ALA A 234 0.87 -6.02 -3.17
C ALA A 234 0.51 -7.40 -3.72
N GLY A 235 0.12 -8.29 -2.83
CA GLY A 235 -0.53 -9.56 -3.13
C GLY A 235 -2.04 -9.50 -2.87
N PRO A 236 -2.71 -10.66 -2.86
CA PRO A 236 -4.12 -10.75 -2.49
C PRO A 236 -4.37 -10.30 -1.06
N SER A 237 -5.56 -9.76 -0.82
CA SER A 237 -5.96 -9.22 0.49
C SER A 237 -6.03 -10.27 1.60
N GLU A 238 -5.84 -9.84 2.84
CA GLU A 238 -5.71 -10.70 4.01
C GLU A 238 -6.39 -10.11 5.22
N ILE A 239 -7.15 -10.94 5.94
CA ILE A 239 -7.61 -10.63 7.29
C ILE A 239 -7.20 -11.73 8.26
N LEU A 240 -6.75 -11.32 9.44
CA LEU A 240 -6.57 -12.17 10.59
C LEU A 240 -7.36 -11.60 11.76
N VAL A 241 -8.28 -12.39 12.30
CA VAL A 241 -9.01 -12.07 13.53
C VAL A 241 -8.37 -12.86 14.68
N LEU A 242 -7.90 -12.16 15.70
CA LEU A 242 -7.40 -12.73 16.94
C LEU A 242 -8.45 -12.53 18.04
N ALA A 243 -9.07 -13.61 18.50
CA ALA A 243 -10.23 -13.56 19.38
C ALA A 243 -10.12 -14.51 20.58
N ASP A 244 -10.67 -14.09 21.72
CA ASP A 244 -10.94 -14.98 22.86
C ASP A 244 -12.44 -15.36 22.92
N GLU A 245 -12.84 -16.08 23.97
CA GLU A 245 -14.22 -16.56 24.18
C GLU A 245 -15.25 -15.44 24.35
N THR A 246 -14.83 -14.19 24.50
CA THR A 246 -15.75 -13.04 24.69
C THR A 246 -16.21 -12.42 23.37
N ALA A 247 -15.57 -12.77 22.25
CA ALA A 247 -15.90 -12.23 20.94
C ALA A 247 -17.29 -12.69 20.45
N ASN A 248 -17.97 -11.81 19.72
CA ASN A 248 -19.24 -12.14 19.11
C ASN A 248 -19.02 -12.95 17.81
N PRO A 249 -19.48 -14.22 17.73
CA PRO A 249 -19.23 -15.07 16.56
C PRO A 249 -19.83 -14.53 15.26
N ARG A 250 -20.91 -13.75 15.33
CA ARG A 250 -21.50 -13.12 14.14
C ARG A 250 -20.65 -12.00 13.58
N TYR A 251 -20.01 -11.22 14.44
CA TYR A 251 -19.11 -10.12 14.01
C TYR A 251 -17.85 -10.71 13.39
N VAL A 252 -17.21 -11.66 14.08
CA VAL A 252 -16.04 -12.37 13.54
C VAL A 252 -16.33 -12.98 12.16
N ALA A 253 -17.48 -13.65 12.01
CA ALA A 253 -17.85 -14.25 10.72
C ALA A 253 -18.07 -13.20 9.63
N ALA A 254 -18.69 -12.07 9.95
CA ALA A 254 -18.92 -10.98 9.00
C ALA A 254 -17.58 -10.35 8.54
N ASP A 255 -16.66 -10.15 9.48
CA ASP A 255 -15.35 -9.54 9.20
C ASP A 255 -14.46 -10.48 8.37
N LEU A 256 -14.47 -11.79 8.63
CA LEU A 256 -13.79 -12.77 7.76
C LEU A 256 -14.33 -12.77 6.34
N LEU A 257 -15.65 -12.60 6.19
CA LEU A 257 -16.31 -12.62 4.88
C LEU A 257 -16.16 -11.32 4.11
N SER A 258 -16.01 -10.16 4.78
CA SER A 258 -15.73 -8.88 4.13
C SER A 258 -14.41 -8.96 3.32
N GLN A 259 -13.43 -9.69 3.84
CA GLN A 259 -12.18 -9.92 3.13
C GLN A 259 -12.27 -11.02 2.08
N ALA A 260 -12.94 -12.13 2.39
CA ALA A 260 -13.06 -13.27 1.48
C ALA A 260 -13.80 -12.93 0.17
N GLU A 261 -14.66 -11.90 0.18
CA GLU A 261 -15.38 -11.47 -1.03
C GLU A 261 -14.54 -10.67 -2.02
N HIS A 262 -13.34 -10.19 -1.63
CA HIS A 262 -12.48 -9.37 -2.50
C HIS A 262 -11.97 -10.15 -3.70
N ASP A 263 -11.41 -11.35 -3.48
CA ASP A 263 -10.79 -12.17 -4.52
C ASP A 263 -10.75 -13.67 -4.12
N GLU A 264 -10.70 -14.57 -5.09
CA GLU A 264 -10.57 -16.03 -4.87
C GLU A 264 -9.27 -16.43 -4.16
N LEU A 265 -8.26 -15.54 -4.17
CA LEU A 265 -6.97 -15.70 -3.50
C LEU A 265 -6.89 -14.96 -2.16
N ALA A 266 -7.94 -14.23 -1.75
CA ALA A 266 -7.98 -13.59 -0.45
C ALA A 266 -7.87 -14.62 0.68
N SER A 267 -7.28 -14.25 1.82
CA SER A 267 -7.23 -15.12 3.00
C SER A 267 -8.02 -14.56 4.16
N ALA A 268 -8.72 -15.44 4.85
CA ALA A 268 -9.52 -15.12 6.03
C ALA A 268 -9.19 -16.12 7.15
N ILE A 269 -8.51 -15.64 8.20
CA ILE A 269 -7.97 -16.47 9.28
C ILE A 269 -8.53 -16.01 10.61
N LEU A 270 -9.13 -16.94 11.37
CA LEU A 270 -9.42 -16.74 12.78
C LEU A 270 -8.38 -17.51 13.61
N ILE A 271 -7.79 -16.85 14.60
CA ILE A 271 -7.02 -17.51 15.66
C ILE A 271 -7.75 -17.27 16.99
N THR A 272 -8.10 -18.34 17.68
CA THR A 272 -8.83 -18.25 18.95
C THR A 272 -8.35 -19.31 19.94
N THR A 273 -8.52 -19.05 21.24
CA THR A 273 -8.30 -20.04 22.31
C THR A 273 -9.59 -20.79 22.68
N SER A 274 -10.74 -20.49 22.04
CA SER A 274 -12.02 -21.05 22.34
C SER A 274 -12.54 -21.99 21.24
N GLN A 275 -12.56 -23.27 21.49
CA GLN A 275 -13.15 -24.26 20.57
C GLN A 275 -14.63 -23.94 20.29
N LYS A 276 -15.36 -23.50 21.32
CA LYS A 276 -16.77 -23.10 21.16
C LYS A 276 -16.93 -21.94 20.19
N LEU A 277 -16.12 -20.87 20.32
CA LEU A 277 -16.14 -19.72 19.39
C LEU A 277 -15.82 -20.18 17.96
N ALA A 278 -14.82 -21.05 17.79
CA ALA A 278 -14.45 -21.59 16.49
C ALA A 278 -15.62 -22.28 15.77
N GLU A 279 -16.37 -23.11 16.49
CA GLU A 279 -17.55 -23.81 15.95
C GLU A 279 -18.70 -22.85 15.63
N GLU A 280 -18.97 -21.90 16.53
CA GLU A 280 -20.02 -20.89 16.33
C GLU A 280 -19.71 -19.96 15.14
N VAL A 281 -18.45 -19.53 14.99
CA VAL A 281 -18.01 -18.72 13.84
C VAL A 281 -18.11 -19.50 12.54
N SER A 282 -17.68 -20.76 12.51
CA SER A 282 -17.81 -21.59 11.30
C SER A 282 -19.28 -21.70 10.84
N ALA A 283 -20.19 -21.92 11.77
CA ALA A 283 -21.62 -21.99 11.47
C ALA A 283 -22.19 -20.66 10.95
N GLN A 284 -21.73 -19.51 11.50
CA GLN A 284 -22.14 -18.18 11.02
C GLN A 284 -21.58 -17.86 9.63
N VAL A 285 -20.32 -18.24 9.35
CA VAL A 285 -19.71 -18.09 8.02
C VAL A 285 -20.53 -18.82 6.97
N ASP A 286 -20.91 -20.09 7.24
CA ASP A 286 -21.73 -20.86 6.31
C ASP A 286 -23.11 -20.20 6.08
N ALA A 287 -23.76 -19.74 7.16
CA ALA A 287 -25.06 -19.08 7.07
C ALA A 287 -25.00 -17.74 6.28
N PHE A 288 -23.98 -16.92 6.49
CA PHE A 288 -23.83 -15.65 5.77
C PHE A 288 -23.44 -15.86 4.30
N THR A 289 -22.57 -16.83 4.01
CA THR A 289 -22.16 -17.14 2.63
C THR A 289 -23.37 -17.48 1.74
N GLU A 290 -24.41 -18.11 2.29
CA GLU A 290 -25.61 -18.48 1.53
C GLU A 290 -26.41 -17.26 1.01
N VAL A 291 -26.31 -16.11 1.67
CA VAL A 291 -27.10 -14.90 1.34
C VAL A 291 -26.29 -13.78 0.69
N LEU A 292 -24.97 -13.87 0.69
CA LEU A 292 -24.11 -12.85 0.11
C LEU A 292 -24.01 -12.96 -1.42
N SER A 293 -23.94 -11.82 -2.09
CA SER A 293 -24.00 -11.73 -3.55
C SER A 293 -22.77 -12.32 -4.26
N ARG A 294 -21.60 -12.35 -3.61
CA ARG A 294 -20.34 -12.87 -4.18
C ARG A 294 -19.99 -14.27 -3.68
N LYS A 295 -21.00 -15.09 -3.37
CA LYS A 295 -20.89 -16.42 -2.78
C LYS A 295 -19.80 -17.30 -3.44
N GLU A 296 -19.72 -17.33 -4.77
CA GLU A 296 -18.75 -18.19 -5.49
C GLU A 296 -17.29 -17.77 -5.21
N ILE A 297 -17.02 -16.47 -5.15
CA ILE A 297 -15.70 -15.92 -4.84
C ILE A 297 -15.36 -16.23 -3.38
N ILE A 298 -16.29 -15.93 -2.46
CA ILE A 298 -16.15 -16.23 -1.03
C ILE A 298 -15.82 -17.70 -0.82
N GLN A 299 -16.59 -18.61 -1.44
CA GLN A 299 -16.40 -20.04 -1.26
C GLN A 299 -14.99 -20.49 -1.69
N LYS A 300 -14.51 -20.03 -2.85
CA LYS A 300 -13.17 -20.35 -3.33
C LYS A 300 -12.08 -19.80 -2.43
N SER A 301 -12.22 -18.56 -1.96
CA SER A 301 -11.30 -17.95 -0.99
C SER A 301 -11.21 -18.78 0.28
N LEU A 302 -12.36 -19.13 0.88
CA LEU A 302 -12.43 -19.92 2.12
C LEU A 302 -11.94 -21.35 1.95
N ASP A 303 -12.24 -22.00 0.81
CA ASP A 303 -11.78 -23.36 0.52
C ASP A 303 -10.26 -23.43 0.41
N ASN A 304 -9.65 -22.44 -0.17
CA ASN A 304 -8.20 -22.39 -0.39
C ASN A 304 -7.44 -21.81 0.81
N TYR A 305 -7.89 -20.65 1.35
CA TYR A 305 -7.13 -19.82 2.29
C TYR A 305 -7.94 -19.40 3.53
N GLY A 306 -9.06 -20.07 3.81
CA GLY A 306 -9.87 -19.87 5.00
C GLY A 306 -9.49 -20.84 6.11
N TYR A 307 -9.09 -20.32 7.29
CA TYR A 307 -8.67 -21.14 8.43
C TYR A 307 -9.29 -20.64 9.72
N ILE A 308 -9.67 -21.57 10.59
CA ILE A 308 -9.97 -21.32 12.00
C ILE A 308 -8.97 -22.12 12.82
N LEU A 309 -8.11 -21.44 13.54
CA LEU A 309 -7.00 -22.00 14.29
C LEU A 309 -7.31 -21.93 15.78
N VAL A 310 -7.37 -23.10 16.44
CA VAL A 310 -7.60 -23.18 17.89
C VAL A 310 -6.27 -23.35 18.59
N ALA A 311 -5.86 -22.35 19.35
CA ALA A 311 -4.61 -22.28 20.08
C ALA A 311 -4.77 -22.75 21.53
N ASP A 312 -3.76 -23.42 22.07
CA ASP A 312 -3.73 -23.84 23.47
C ASP A 312 -3.59 -22.66 24.46
N SER A 313 -3.08 -21.51 23.97
CA SER A 313 -2.89 -20.30 24.77
C SER A 313 -2.95 -19.04 23.91
N MET A 314 -3.31 -17.92 24.53
CA MET A 314 -3.26 -16.61 23.88
C MET A 314 -1.83 -16.19 23.50
N GLU A 315 -0.81 -16.68 24.20
CA GLU A 315 0.59 -16.46 23.85
C GLU A 315 0.93 -17.07 22.49
N MET A 316 0.58 -18.35 22.30
CA MET A 316 0.76 -19.03 21.01
C MET A 316 -0.04 -18.35 19.89
N ALA A 317 -1.25 -17.91 20.19
CA ALA A 317 -2.10 -17.18 19.23
C ALA A 317 -1.46 -15.86 18.77
N ILE A 318 -0.91 -15.08 19.70
CA ILE A 318 -0.22 -13.81 19.42
C ILE A 318 1.09 -14.06 18.64
N ASP A 319 1.87 -15.05 19.02
CA ASP A 319 3.12 -15.39 18.32
C ASP A 319 2.83 -15.79 16.87
N THR A 320 1.78 -16.57 16.64
CA THR A 320 1.36 -16.96 15.29
C THR A 320 0.83 -15.77 14.50
N ALA A 321 0.05 -14.86 15.10
CA ALA A 321 -0.41 -13.65 14.45
C ALA A 321 0.79 -12.77 14.00
N ASN A 322 1.80 -12.62 14.85
CA ASN A 322 3.04 -11.91 14.51
C ASN A 322 3.84 -12.60 13.41
N GLU A 323 3.81 -13.93 13.33
CA GLU A 323 4.49 -14.68 12.28
C GLU A 323 3.78 -14.56 10.94
N ILE A 324 2.45 -14.62 10.92
CA ILE A 324 1.65 -14.40 9.71
C ILE A 324 1.83 -12.97 9.21
N ALA A 325 1.84 -11.99 10.12
CA ALA A 325 1.99 -10.57 9.80
C ALA A 325 0.99 -10.10 8.73
N SER A 326 -0.29 -10.34 9.01
CA SER A 326 -1.41 -10.09 8.09
C SER A 326 -1.57 -8.63 7.73
N GLU A 327 -2.17 -8.37 6.58
CA GLU A 327 -2.58 -7.04 6.11
C GLU A 327 -3.51 -6.37 7.14
N HIS A 328 -4.64 -6.98 7.45
CA HIS A 328 -5.58 -6.54 8.47
C HIS A 328 -5.51 -7.48 9.68
N LEU A 329 -5.33 -6.92 10.87
CA LEU A 329 -5.38 -7.65 12.13
C LEU A 329 -6.48 -7.06 13.02
N GLU A 330 -7.53 -7.82 13.26
CA GLU A 330 -8.56 -7.48 14.23
C GLU A 330 -8.30 -8.19 15.56
N ILE A 331 -8.36 -7.46 16.66
CA ILE A 331 -8.16 -7.97 18.02
C ILE A 331 -9.48 -7.89 18.77
N LEU A 332 -10.16 -9.02 18.86
CA LEU A 332 -11.47 -9.18 19.49
C LEU A 332 -11.35 -9.99 20.80
N THR A 333 -10.47 -9.49 21.69
CA THR A 333 -10.24 -10.06 23.02
C THR A 333 -10.87 -9.17 24.08
N LYS A 334 -11.08 -9.71 25.28
CA LYS A 334 -11.61 -8.96 26.44
C LYS A 334 -10.86 -7.64 26.69
N ASN A 335 -9.53 -7.64 26.49
CA ASN A 335 -8.68 -6.47 26.67
C ASN A 335 -7.83 -6.24 25.40
N PRO A 336 -8.39 -5.70 24.33
CA PRO A 336 -7.69 -5.60 23.05
C PRO A 336 -6.44 -4.69 23.10
N PHE A 337 -6.45 -3.63 23.93
CA PHE A 337 -5.29 -2.77 24.12
C PHE A 337 -4.11 -3.49 24.79
N ASP A 338 -4.35 -4.38 25.75
CA ASP A 338 -3.29 -5.18 26.36
C ASP A 338 -2.72 -6.17 25.34
N THR A 339 -3.59 -6.85 24.58
CA THR A 339 -3.19 -7.77 23.51
C THR A 339 -2.35 -7.05 22.46
N MET A 340 -2.76 -5.86 22.03
CA MET A 340 -2.05 -5.03 21.06
C MET A 340 -0.59 -4.75 21.46
N THR A 341 -0.28 -4.58 22.73
CA THR A 341 1.10 -4.31 23.18
C THR A 341 2.09 -5.40 22.83
N ARG A 342 1.61 -6.60 22.53
CA ARG A 342 2.40 -7.78 22.15
C ARG A 342 2.42 -8.03 20.65
N ILE A 343 1.63 -7.30 19.87
CA ILE A 343 1.63 -7.35 18.41
C ILE A 343 2.80 -6.51 17.88
N LYS A 344 3.57 -7.10 16.98
CA LYS A 344 4.74 -6.47 16.35
C LYS A 344 4.55 -6.26 14.85
N ASN A 345 3.81 -7.15 14.21
CA ASN A 345 3.72 -7.24 12.76
C ASN A 345 2.26 -7.33 12.32
N ALA A 346 1.75 -6.23 11.77
CA ALA A 346 0.45 -6.15 11.10
C ALA A 346 0.45 -4.93 10.18
N GLY A 347 -0.28 -4.98 9.10
CA GLY A 347 -0.49 -3.81 8.23
C GLY A 347 -1.34 -2.76 8.92
N ALA A 348 -2.52 -3.13 9.39
CA ALA A 348 -3.39 -2.31 10.25
C ALA A 348 -3.90 -3.13 11.43
N ILE A 349 -4.11 -2.48 12.58
CA ILE A 349 -4.60 -3.12 13.81
C ILE A 349 -5.93 -2.48 14.20
N PHE A 350 -6.98 -3.31 14.30
CA PHE A 350 -8.33 -2.94 14.68
C PHE A 350 -8.63 -3.46 16.08
N LEU A 351 -9.15 -2.62 16.96
CA LEU A 351 -9.29 -2.93 18.39
C LEU A 351 -10.76 -2.94 18.83
N GLY A 352 -11.25 -4.12 19.19
CA GLY A 352 -12.58 -4.32 19.76
C GLY A 352 -13.69 -4.46 18.72
N GLU A 353 -14.84 -4.90 19.15
CA GLU A 353 -15.96 -5.40 18.33
C GLU A 353 -16.63 -4.38 17.40
N TYR A 354 -16.36 -3.09 17.57
CA TYR A 354 -16.90 -2.01 16.73
C TYR A 354 -15.85 -1.42 15.77
N SER A 355 -14.68 -2.05 15.66
CA SER A 355 -13.58 -1.61 14.80
C SER A 355 -13.32 -2.65 13.73
N SER A 356 -14.26 -2.81 12.81
CA SER A 356 -14.16 -3.76 11.70
C SER A 356 -13.32 -3.20 10.54
N GLU A 357 -12.78 -4.09 9.70
CA GLU A 357 -11.96 -3.74 8.54
C GLU A 357 -12.64 -2.72 7.61
N PRO A 358 -13.94 -2.83 7.21
CA PRO A 358 -14.57 -1.83 6.35
C PRO A 358 -14.58 -0.41 6.92
N LEU A 359 -14.57 -0.25 8.25
CA LEU A 359 -14.41 1.06 8.87
C LEU A 359 -13.06 1.69 8.49
N GLY A 360 -11.99 0.90 8.52
CA GLY A 360 -10.64 1.34 8.10
C GLY A 360 -10.59 1.67 6.63
N ASP A 361 -11.17 0.82 5.81
CA ASP A 361 -11.14 0.95 4.35
C ASP A 361 -11.82 2.21 3.84
N TYR A 362 -12.90 2.63 4.48
CA TYR A 362 -13.74 3.68 3.94
C TYR A 362 -13.76 4.97 4.75
N PHE A 363 -13.59 4.94 6.07
CA PHE A 363 -13.99 6.10 6.86
C PHE A 363 -13.13 6.49 8.05
N ALA A 364 -12.32 5.58 8.62
CA ALA A 364 -11.56 5.86 9.85
C ALA A 364 -10.43 6.88 9.66
N GLY A 365 -9.82 6.95 8.47
CA GLY A 365 -8.73 7.87 8.16
C GLY A 365 -7.35 7.25 7.99
N PRO A 366 -6.92 6.22 8.77
CA PRO A 366 -5.71 5.47 8.47
C PRO A 366 -5.73 4.90 7.06
N ASN A 367 -4.53 4.73 6.47
CA ASN A 367 -4.39 4.28 5.08
C ASN A 367 -4.70 2.79 4.93
N HIS A 368 -5.47 2.43 3.92
CA HIS A 368 -5.82 1.05 3.60
C HIS A 368 -4.91 0.40 2.54
N ILE A 369 -3.91 1.12 2.03
CA ILE A 369 -2.92 0.51 1.13
C ILE A 369 -1.84 -0.09 2.02
N LEU A 370 -2.03 -1.35 2.32
CA LEU A 370 -1.35 -2.08 3.36
C LEU A 370 -0.35 -3.09 2.79
N PRO A 371 0.69 -3.46 3.55
CA PRO A 371 1.58 -4.56 3.18
C PRO A 371 0.86 -5.90 3.32
N THR A 372 1.01 -6.78 2.33
CA THR A 372 0.42 -8.12 2.25
C THR A 372 1.50 -9.20 2.25
N ASN A 373 1.11 -10.48 2.29
CA ASN A 373 2.02 -11.64 2.20
C ASN A 373 3.13 -11.63 3.25
N GLY A 374 2.81 -11.26 4.48
CA GLY A 374 3.75 -11.22 5.59
C GLY A 374 4.78 -10.09 5.52
N THR A 375 4.65 -9.16 4.56
CA THR A 375 5.59 -8.04 4.40
C THR A 375 5.39 -6.94 5.43
N ALA A 376 4.32 -7.00 6.24
CA ALA A 376 4.14 -6.14 7.41
C ALA A 376 5.25 -6.29 8.47
N LYS A 377 6.14 -7.27 8.31
CA LYS A 377 7.39 -7.41 9.09
C LYS A 377 8.41 -6.32 8.79
N PHE A 378 8.32 -5.64 7.63
CA PHE A 378 9.29 -4.64 7.18
C PHE A 378 8.71 -3.51 6.31
N PHE A 379 7.49 -3.62 5.86
CA PHE A 379 6.74 -2.54 5.21
C PHE A 379 5.67 -1.98 6.14
N SER A 380 5.23 -0.77 5.84
CA SER A 380 4.14 -0.04 6.52
C SER A 380 3.03 0.30 5.53
N PRO A 381 1.84 0.68 6.02
CA PRO A 381 0.82 1.32 5.19
C PRO A 381 1.38 2.53 4.46
N VAL A 382 0.84 2.86 3.29
CA VAL A 382 1.17 4.12 2.62
C VAL A 382 0.93 5.29 3.58
N ASN A 383 1.92 6.15 3.71
CA ASN A 383 1.90 7.25 4.66
C ASN A 383 2.66 8.47 4.10
N VAL A 384 2.69 9.57 4.87
CA VAL A 384 3.35 10.81 4.45
C VAL A 384 4.85 10.62 4.21
N ASP A 385 5.53 9.79 5.01
CA ASP A 385 6.97 9.51 4.85
C ASP A 385 7.31 8.86 3.48
N ASP A 386 6.35 8.18 2.85
CA ASP A 386 6.50 7.62 1.51
C ASP A 386 6.76 8.67 0.44
N PHE A 387 6.29 9.87 0.66
CA PHE A 387 6.40 11.00 -0.25
C PHE A 387 7.45 12.04 0.16
N LEU A 388 8.23 11.74 1.22
CA LEU A 388 9.28 12.61 1.74
C LEU A 388 10.66 12.03 1.51
N LYS A 389 11.64 12.93 1.26
CA LYS A 389 13.07 12.62 1.24
C LYS A 389 13.74 13.25 2.45
N LYS A 390 14.76 12.58 2.98
CA LYS A 390 15.55 13.02 4.12
C LYS A 390 17.02 13.13 3.66
N SER A 391 17.61 14.32 3.80
CA SER A 391 19.01 14.58 3.48
C SER A 391 19.75 15.03 4.71
N SER A 392 20.91 14.46 4.98
CA SER A 392 21.79 14.91 6.07
C SER A 392 22.38 16.29 5.76
N ILE A 393 22.44 17.13 6.78
CA ILE A 393 23.10 18.43 6.75
C ILE A 393 24.29 18.36 7.69
N ILE A 394 25.49 18.66 7.15
CA ILE A 394 26.76 18.63 7.87
C ILE A 394 27.46 19.95 7.60
N SER A 395 27.73 20.71 8.66
CA SER A 395 28.53 21.93 8.63
C SER A 395 29.48 21.93 9.81
N TYR A 396 30.75 22.18 9.53
CA TYR A 396 31.79 22.29 10.56
C TYR A 396 32.52 23.64 10.43
N SER A 397 32.82 24.25 11.56
CA SER A 397 33.77 25.36 11.58
C SER A 397 35.21 24.84 11.35
N ARG A 398 36.15 25.74 11.01
CA ARG A 398 37.58 25.38 10.92
C ARG A 398 38.04 24.79 12.24
N GLU A 399 37.75 25.48 13.33
CA GLU A 399 38.16 25.12 14.70
C GLU A 399 37.55 23.75 15.15
N ALA A 400 36.33 23.46 14.76
CA ALA A 400 35.70 22.16 15.06
C ALA A 400 36.38 21.03 14.26
N LEU A 401 36.67 21.24 12.96
CA LEU A 401 37.33 20.27 12.13
C LEU A 401 38.79 20.04 12.55
N GLU A 402 39.52 21.09 12.97
CA GLU A 402 40.89 21.03 13.46
C GLU A 402 41.04 20.05 14.64
N LYS A 403 40.07 19.92 15.49
CA LYS A 403 40.11 19.01 16.63
C LYS A 403 40.05 17.52 16.24
N ILE A 404 39.56 17.20 15.05
CA ILE A 404 39.27 15.82 14.63
C ILE A 404 39.93 15.42 13.29
N HIS A 405 40.58 16.36 12.59
CA HIS A 405 41.11 16.12 11.24
C HIS A 405 42.07 14.92 11.18
N SER A 406 42.98 14.82 12.15
CA SER A 406 43.99 13.76 12.19
C SER A 406 43.36 12.35 12.41
N ASP A 407 42.27 12.28 13.12
CA ASP A 407 41.53 11.01 13.32
C ASP A 407 40.80 10.59 12.03
N ILE A 408 40.22 11.53 11.29
CA ILE A 408 39.62 11.30 9.99
C ILE A 408 40.65 10.80 8.98
N GLU A 409 41.81 11.49 8.91
CA GLU A 409 42.92 11.11 8.02
C GLU A 409 43.44 9.70 8.32
N ARG A 410 43.65 9.37 9.62
CA ARG A 410 44.09 8.03 10.06
C ARG A 410 43.06 6.96 9.68
N PHE A 411 41.76 7.25 9.86
CA PHE A 411 40.70 6.31 9.53
C PHE A 411 40.65 6.08 8.01
N ALA A 412 40.67 7.14 7.20
CA ALA A 412 40.70 7.04 5.74
C ALA A 412 41.90 6.24 5.22
N VAL A 413 43.11 6.48 5.80
CA VAL A 413 44.32 5.73 5.44
C VAL A 413 44.18 4.23 5.81
N SER A 414 43.55 3.92 6.94
CA SER A 414 43.35 2.52 7.35
C SER A 414 42.46 1.73 6.38
N GLU A 415 41.57 2.43 5.64
CA GLU A 415 40.74 1.86 4.57
C GLU A 415 41.42 1.90 3.18
N GLY A 416 42.68 2.40 3.09
CA GLY A 416 43.39 2.55 1.85
C GLY A 416 42.95 3.77 1.02
N LEU A 417 42.14 4.67 1.58
CA LEU A 417 41.51 5.80 0.89
C LEU A 417 42.33 7.08 1.06
N THR A 418 43.52 7.14 0.44
CA THR A 418 44.46 8.26 0.57
C THR A 418 43.90 9.59 0.04
N ALA A 419 43.06 9.58 -0.99
CA ALA A 419 42.39 10.79 -1.47
C ALA A 419 41.39 11.37 -0.46
N HIS A 420 40.73 10.53 0.34
CA HIS A 420 39.85 10.96 1.45
C HIS A 420 40.71 11.65 2.54
N ALA A 421 41.80 11.03 2.95
CA ALA A 421 42.74 11.63 3.90
C ALA A 421 43.28 12.98 3.39
N ASN A 422 43.75 13.05 2.15
CA ASN A 422 44.22 14.26 1.53
C ASN A 422 43.15 15.37 1.47
N SER A 423 41.89 15.00 1.21
CA SER A 423 40.79 15.98 1.22
C SER A 423 40.62 16.69 2.56
N ILE A 424 40.97 16.07 3.66
CA ILE A 424 40.99 16.70 4.99
C ILE A 424 42.26 17.47 5.21
N ALA A 425 43.45 16.89 4.95
CA ALA A 425 44.75 17.47 5.21
C ALA A 425 44.94 18.84 4.55
N VAL A 426 44.60 18.99 3.26
CA VAL A 426 44.74 20.26 2.50
C VAL A 426 43.93 21.42 3.06
N ARG A 427 43.03 21.22 3.99
CA ARG A 427 42.27 22.28 4.65
C ARG A 427 43.05 22.96 5.77
N PHE A 428 44.20 22.39 6.14
CA PHE A 428 45.08 22.85 7.21
C PHE A 428 46.50 23.16 6.74
N GLU A 429 46.77 23.06 5.45
CA GLU A 429 47.99 23.57 4.78
C GLU A 429 47.87 25.11 4.53
#